data_becd38bc8594842e4d6dd902835bd3cd
#
_entry.id   becd38bc8594842e4d6dd902835bd3cd
#
_cell.length_a   1.000
_cell.length_b   1.000
_cell.length_c   1.000
_cell.angle_alpha   90.00
_cell.angle_beta   90.00
_cell.angle_gamma   90.00
#
_symmetry.space_group_name_H-M   'P 1'
#
loop_
_entity.id
_entity.type
_entity.pdbx_description
1 polymer ?
#
loop_
_entity_poly.entity_id
_entity_poly.type
_entity_poly.pdbx_seq_one_letter_code
_entity_poly.pdbx_strand_id
1 'polypeptide(L)'
;LYSVRVFSFPLVAIFILSTGLFAWHWKERARKINIPVVSAIFGILWAWQIVSKFSLITHDRATYLVMALLTVLFIGSLAFASNIKAFTLHSLPAFIACLWLGSHESWLRMIYSFALPVAAIGIHNILQKRNDRFAQTLLSQLLEERETLSDLSMMDPLTGLYNRRGLQSRLENLPRVDNGEHFVLL
;
A
#
# COMPACT_ATOMS: atom_id res chain seq x y z
N LEU A 1 -4.59 -37.91 -26.38
CA LEU A 1 -4.65 -36.53 -26.88
C LEU A 1 -5.21 -35.64 -25.77
N TYR A 2 -4.34 -35.11 -24.94
CA TYR A 2 -4.67 -34.11 -23.95
C TYR A 2 -4.96 -32.78 -24.67
N SER A 3 -6.19 -32.52 -24.99
CA SER A 3 -6.66 -31.19 -25.32
C SER A 3 -6.73 -30.37 -24.01
N VAL A 4 -5.60 -29.90 -23.58
CA VAL A 4 -5.54 -28.93 -22.49
C VAL A 4 -6.13 -27.65 -23.06
N ARG A 5 -7.39 -27.35 -22.74
CA ARG A 5 -7.90 -25.99 -22.87
C ARG A 5 -7.15 -25.12 -21.86
N VAL A 6 -5.95 -24.67 -22.26
CA VAL A 6 -5.03 -23.88 -21.42
C VAL A 6 -5.67 -22.54 -21.04
N PHE A 7 -6.53 -22.02 -21.91
CA PHE A 7 -7.22 -20.74 -21.70
C PHE A 7 -8.64 -20.95 -21.19
N SER A 8 -8.89 -20.53 -19.97
CA SER A 8 -10.23 -20.37 -19.45
C SER A 8 -10.64 -18.91 -19.47
N PHE A 9 -11.92 -18.64 -19.71
CA PHE A 9 -12.47 -17.28 -19.73
C PHE A 9 -12.08 -16.43 -18.52
N PRO A 10 -12.14 -16.94 -17.26
CA PRO A 10 -11.73 -16.16 -16.09
C PRO A 10 -10.25 -15.75 -16.09
N LEU A 11 -9.33 -16.59 -16.57
CA LEU A 11 -7.91 -16.23 -16.68
C LEU A 11 -7.69 -15.12 -17.69
N VAL A 12 -8.36 -15.18 -18.83
CA VAL A 12 -8.29 -14.13 -19.85
C VAL A 12 -8.86 -12.82 -19.29
N ALA A 13 -9.98 -12.88 -18.56
CA ALA A 13 -10.55 -11.71 -17.91
C ALA A 13 -9.61 -11.10 -16.87
N ILE A 14 -8.96 -11.92 -16.04
CA ILE A 14 -7.96 -11.47 -15.06
C ILE A 14 -6.80 -10.77 -15.78
N PHE A 15 -6.30 -11.34 -16.87
CA PHE A 15 -5.19 -10.76 -17.63
C PHE A 15 -5.58 -9.42 -18.27
N ILE A 16 -6.73 -9.33 -18.92
CA ILE A 16 -7.22 -8.09 -19.55
C ILE A 16 -7.46 -7.01 -18.51
N LEU A 17 -8.10 -7.35 -17.38
CA LEU A 17 -8.36 -6.38 -16.31
C LEU A 17 -7.06 -5.90 -15.65
N SER A 18 -6.09 -6.78 -15.40
CA SER A 18 -4.81 -6.38 -14.80
C SER A 18 -4.00 -5.49 -15.73
N THR A 19 -3.91 -5.81 -17.03
CA THR A 19 -3.24 -4.97 -18.02
C THR A 19 -3.96 -3.64 -18.25
N GLY A 20 -5.29 -3.65 -18.27
CA GLY A 20 -6.12 -2.45 -18.37
C GLY A 20 -5.93 -1.51 -17.19
N LEU A 21 -5.93 -2.02 -15.95
CA LEU A 21 -5.66 -1.25 -14.75
C LEU A 21 -4.23 -0.70 -14.71
N PHE A 22 -3.25 -1.50 -15.15
CA PHE A 22 -1.86 -1.06 -15.26
C PHE A 22 -1.73 0.10 -16.25
N ALA A 23 -2.29 -0.05 -17.46
CA ALA A 23 -2.27 0.99 -18.48
C ALA A 23 -3.01 2.26 -18.04
N TRP A 24 -4.14 2.11 -17.34
CA TRP A 24 -4.87 3.23 -16.77
C TRP A 24 -4.06 3.97 -15.71
N HIS A 25 -3.47 3.24 -14.76
CA HIS A 25 -2.64 3.84 -13.72
C HIS A 25 -1.42 4.56 -14.30
N TRP A 26 -0.85 4.01 -15.39
CA TRP A 26 0.26 4.64 -16.10
C TRP A 26 -0.12 5.98 -16.73
N LYS A 27 -1.32 6.06 -17.32
CA LYS A 27 -1.82 7.23 -18.06
C LYS A 27 -2.38 8.33 -17.13
N GLU A 28 -3.11 7.96 -16.09
CA GLU A 28 -3.79 8.88 -15.19
C GLU A 28 -3.32 8.71 -13.73
N ARG A 29 -2.13 9.25 -13.42
CA ARG A 29 -1.52 9.18 -12.06
C ARG A 29 -2.38 9.75 -10.93
N ALA A 30 -3.37 10.60 -11.22
CA ALA A 30 -4.12 11.35 -10.22
C ALA A 30 -5.45 10.71 -9.78
N ARG A 31 -5.96 9.69 -10.48
CA ARG A 31 -7.28 9.13 -10.17
C ARG A 31 -7.18 8.02 -9.14
N LYS A 32 -7.84 8.21 -8.01
CA LYS A 32 -7.88 7.21 -6.93
C LYS A 32 -8.68 5.99 -7.37
N ILE A 33 -8.00 4.86 -7.54
CA ILE A 33 -8.64 3.55 -7.77
C ILE A 33 -9.18 3.05 -6.43
N ASN A 34 -10.42 2.57 -6.43
CA ASN A 34 -10.99 1.91 -5.24
C ASN A 34 -10.43 0.50 -5.13
N ILE A 35 -9.28 0.37 -4.43
CA ILE A 35 -8.54 -0.87 -4.27
C ILE A 35 -9.40 -2.01 -3.71
N PRO A 36 -10.26 -1.82 -2.67
CA PRO A 36 -11.16 -2.86 -2.18
C PRO A 36 -12.11 -3.43 -3.25
N VAL A 37 -12.69 -2.59 -4.11
CA VAL A 37 -13.60 -3.04 -5.17
C VAL A 37 -12.84 -3.86 -6.22
N VAL A 38 -11.69 -3.38 -6.63
CA VAL A 38 -10.83 -4.09 -7.59
C VAL A 38 -10.41 -5.45 -7.03
N SER A 39 -9.97 -5.51 -5.78
CA SER A 39 -9.55 -6.75 -5.14
C SER A 39 -10.69 -7.77 -5.02
N ALA A 40 -11.92 -7.32 -4.73
CA ALA A 40 -13.09 -8.19 -4.69
C ALA A 40 -13.42 -8.79 -6.07
N ILE A 41 -13.36 -7.99 -7.13
CA ILE A 41 -13.58 -8.46 -8.52
C ILE A 41 -12.55 -9.55 -8.88
N PHE A 42 -11.27 -9.32 -8.61
CA PHE A 42 -10.24 -10.34 -8.85
C PHE A 42 -10.44 -11.59 -8.01
N GLY A 43 -10.87 -11.45 -6.76
CA GLY A 43 -11.19 -12.59 -5.89
C GLY A 43 -12.32 -13.45 -6.44
N ILE A 44 -13.39 -12.84 -6.95
CA ILE A 44 -14.51 -13.55 -7.59
C ILE A 44 -14.05 -14.26 -8.86
N LEU A 45 -13.23 -13.61 -9.70
CA LEU A 45 -12.70 -14.23 -10.91
C LEU A 45 -11.81 -15.43 -10.60
N TRP A 46 -10.99 -15.37 -9.56
CA TRP A 46 -10.19 -16.50 -9.09
C TRP A 46 -11.06 -17.65 -8.55
N ALA A 47 -12.10 -17.34 -7.77
CA ALA A 47 -13.06 -18.33 -7.31
C ALA A 47 -13.74 -19.04 -8.50
N TRP A 48 -14.19 -18.27 -9.50
CA TRP A 48 -14.76 -18.84 -10.74
C TRP A 48 -13.76 -19.72 -11.47
N GLN A 49 -12.51 -19.30 -11.59
CA GLN A 49 -11.43 -20.10 -12.19
C GLN A 49 -11.26 -21.46 -11.48
N ILE A 50 -11.25 -21.46 -10.15
CA ILE A 50 -11.10 -22.67 -9.35
C ILE A 50 -12.28 -23.62 -9.59
N VAL A 51 -13.52 -23.12 -9.50
CA VAL A 51 -14.73 -23.89 -9.69
C VAL A 51 -14.82 -24.49 -11.10
N SER A 52 -14.54 -23.69 -12.13
CA SER A 52 -14.62 -24.14 -13.53
C SER A 52 -13.58 -25.20 -13.89
N LYS A 53 -12.42 -25.19 -13.25
CA LYS A 53 -11.38 -26.21 -13.50
C LYS A 53 -11.52 -27.46 -12.64
N PHE A 54 -12.15 -27.35 -11.47
CA PHE A 54 -12.32 -28.46 -10.55
C PHE A 54 -13.05 -29.67 -11.18
N SER A 55 -14.05 -29.41 -12.02
CA SER A 55 -14.80 -30.47 -12.73
C SER A 55 -13.94 -31.26 -13.73
N LEU A 56 -12.85 -30.68 -14.24
CA LEU A 56 -11.95 -31.30 -15.20
C LEU A 56 -10.89 -32.16 -14.54
N ILE A 57 -10.70 -32.06 -13.23
CA ILE A 57 -9.67 -32.78 -12.47
C ILE A 57 -10.27 -34.05 -11.91
N THR A 58 -9.73 -35.16 -12.36
CA THR A 58 -10.16 -36.53 -11.95
C THR A 58 -9.29 -37.11 -10.84
N HIS A 59 -8.01 -36.75 -10.81
CA HIS A 59 -7.05 -37.22 -9.79
C HIS A 59 -6.60 -36.07 -8.88
N ASP A 60 -6.41 -36.39 -7.63
CA ASP A 60 -5.82 -35.53 -6.59
C ASP A 60 -6.45 -34.12 -6.49
N ARG A 61 -7.77 -34.12 -6.41
CA ARG A 61 -8.57 -32.89 -6.26
C ARG A 61 -8.20 -32.04 -5.04
N ALA A 62 -7.79 -32.71 -3.94
CA ALA A 62 -7.40 -32.03 -2.72
C ALA A 62 -6.11 -31.23 -2.91
N THR A 63 -5.10 -31.80 -3.53
CA THR A 63 -3.85 -31.09 -3.85
C THR A 63 -4.10 -29.93 -4.82
N TYR A 64 -4.97 -30.11 -5.83
CA TYR A 64 -5.35 -29.00 -6.71
C TYR A 64 -5.93 -27.83 -5.94
N LEU A 65 -6.89 -28.04 -5.03
CA LEU A 65 -7.53 -26.98 -4.27
C LEU A 65 -6.53 -26.24 -3.36
N VAL A 66 -5.65 -26.98 -2.69
CA VAL A 66 -4.60 -26.37 -1.86
C VAL A 66 -3.63 -25.54 -2.72
N MET A 67 -3.16 -26.07 -3.83
CA MET A 67 -2.24 -25.36 -4.73
C MET A 67 -2.90 -24.11 -5.37
N ALA A 68 -4.17 -24.23 -5.78
CA ALA A 68 -4.93 -23.11 -6.30
C ALA A 68 -5.11 -22.01 -5.24
N LEU A 69 -5.46 -22.37 -4.01
CA LEU A 69 -5.59 -21.45 -2.90
C LEU A 69 -4.25 -20.76 -2.60
N LEU A 70 -3.16 -21.51 -2.49
CA LEU A 70 -1.81 -20.95 -2.27
C LEU A 70 -1.41 -19.98 -3.38
N THR A 71 -1.73 -20.29 -4.63
CA THR A 71 -1.46 -19.40 -5.77
C THR A 71 -2.21 -18.07 -5.64
N VAL A 72 -3.51 -18.11 -5.30
CA VAL A 72 -4.32 -16.90 -5.10
C VAL A 72 -3.79 -16.09 -3.93
N LEU A 73 -3.44 -16.74 -2.82
CA LEU A 73 -2.87 -16.08 -1.64
C LEU A 73 -1.51 -15.45 -1.96
N PHE A 74 -0.66 -16.13 -2.72
CA PHE A 74 0.64 -15.61 -3.13
C PHE A 74 0.49 -14.37 -4.01
N ILE A 75 -0.34 -14.42 -5.05
CA ILE A 75 -0.62 -13.28 -5.92
C ILE A 75 -1.24 -12.12 -5.12
N GLY A 76 -2.22 -12.42 -4.26
CA GLY A 76 -2.85 -11.44 -3.40
C GLY A 76 -1.87 -10.79 -2.41
N SER A 77 -0.92 -11.55 -1.86
CA SER A 77 0.09 -11.02 -0.95
C SER A 77 1.04 -10.05 -1.64
N LEU A 78 1.42 -10.31 -2.89
CA LEU A 78 2.24 -9.39 -3.68
C LEU A 78 1.47 -8.12 -4.07
N ALA A 79 0.21 -8.27 -4.49
CA ALA A 79 -0.59 -7.15 -4.98
C ALA A 79 -1.12 -6.24 -3.86
N PHE A 80 -1.48 -6.80 -2.70
CA PHE A 80 -2.20 -6.12 -1.62
C PHE A 80 -1.50 -6.17 -0.26
N ALA A 81 -0.17 -6.35 -0.22
CA ALA A 81 0.61 -6.46 1.02
C ALA A 81 0.38 -5.31 2.01
N SER A 82 0.20 -4.09 1.50
CA SER A 82 -0.01 -2.88 2.29
C SER A 82 -1.45 -2.68 2.79
N ASN A 83 -2.41 -3.48 2.30
CA ASN A 83 -3.83 -3.30 2.61
C ASN A 83 -4.51 -4.63 2.92
N ILE A 84 -4.58 -4.96 4.22
CA ILE A 84 -5.20 -6.22 4.68
C ILE A 84 -6.66 -6.37 4.25
N LYS A 85 -7.44 -5.28 4.16
CA LYS A 85 -8.83 -5.33 3.71
C LYS A 85 -8.93 -5.77 2.24
N ALA A 86 -8.05 -5.23 1.39
CA ALA A 86 -8.00 -5.61 -0.02
C ALA A 86 -7.50 -7.05 -0.19
N PHE A 87 -6.50 -7.47 0.58
CA PHE A 87 -6.01 -8.85 0.58
C PHE A 87 -7.10 -9.85 0.99
N THR A 88 -7.84 -9.58 2.07
CA THR A 88 -8.94 -10.45 2.51
C THR A 88 -10.07 -10.50 1.48
N LEU A 89 -10.48 -9.37 0.91
CA LEU A 89 -11.50 -9.32 -0.16
C LEU A 89 -11.08 -10.08 -1.42
N HIS A 90 -9.77 -10.09 -1.74
CA HIS A 90 -9.22 -10.85 -2.86
C HIS A 90 -9.23 -12.36 -2.60
N SER A 91 -8.82 -12.79 -1.41
CA SER A 91 -8.57 -14.19 -1.11
C SER A 91 -9.80 -14.94 -0.56
N LEU A 92 -10.73 -14.23 0.07
CA LEU A 92 -11.91 -14.82 0.71
C LEU A 92 -12.83 -15.59 -0.26
N PRO A 93 -13.18 -15.09 -1.46
CA PRO A 93 -14.02 -15.83 -2.39
C PRO A 93 -13.38 -17.15 -2.85
N ALA A 94 -12.07 -17.14 -3.11
CA ALA A 94 -11.33 -18.33 -3.48
C ALA A 94 -11.26 -19.34 -2.32
N PHE A 95 -11.07 -18.88 -1.09
CA PHE A 95 -11.09 -19.71 0.11
C PHE A 95 -12.45 -20.40 0.32
N ILE A 96 -13.56 -19.64 0.20
CA ILE A 96 -14.91 -20.18 0.31
C ILE A 96 -15.17 -21.22 -0.79
N ALA A 97 -14.76 -20.96 -2.02
CA ALA A 97 -14.88 -21.89 -3.13
C ALA A 97 -14.12 -23.20 -2.87
N CYS A 98 -12.89 -23.10 -2.34
CA CYS A 98 -12.08 -24.27 -1.98
C CYS A 98 -12.70 -25.07 -0.84
N LEU A 99 -13.26 -24.44 0.19
CA LEU A 99 -13.96 -25.14 1.27
C LEU A 99 -15.22 -25.84 0.77
N TRP A 100 -15.98 -25.21 -0.11
CA TRP A 100 -17.21 -25.79 -0.68
C TRP A 100 -16.93 -27.01 -1.56
N LEU A 101 -15.85 -26.96 -2.34
CA LEU A 101 -15.45 -28.04 -3.23
C LEU A 101 -14.64 -29.15 -2.54
N GLY A 102 -14.03 -28.84 -1.40
CA GLY A 102 -13.14 -29.74 -0.69
C GLY A 102 -13.87 -30.75 0.20
N SER A 103 -13.21 -31.89 0.44
CA SER A 103 -13.65 -32.86 1.42
C SER A 103 -13.30 -32.43 2.85
N HIS A 104 -14.00 -32.99 3.86
CA HIS A 104 -13.73 -32.72 5.29
C HIS A 104 -12.26 -32.92 5.67
N GLU A 105 -11.61 -33.90 5.09
CA GLU A 105 -10.20 -34.21 5.35
C GLU A 105 -9.23 -33.12 4.87
N SER A 106 -9.63 -32.37 3.85
CA SER A 106 -8.81 -31.30 3.28
C SER A 106 -9.04 -29.93 3.95
N TRP A 107 -10.12 -29.76 4.73
CA TRP A 107 -10.47 -28.48 5.34
C TRP A 107 -9.40 -27.92 6.28
N LEU A 108 -8.82 -28.77 7.12
CA LEU A 108 -7.74 -28.35 8.02
C LEU A 108 -6.56 -27.76 7.25
N ARG A 109 -6.14 -28.42 6.17
CA ARG A 109 -5.03 -27.94 5.33
C ARG A 109 -5.37 -26.57 4.69
N MET A 110 -6.59 -26.40 4.21
CA MET A 110 -7.05 -25.14 3.61
C MET A 110 -7.14 -24.02 4.63
N ILE A 111 -7.64 -24.31 5.85
CA ILE A 111 -7.73 -23.33 6.94
C ILE A 111 -6.34 -22.85 7.34
N TYR A 112 -5.38 -23.76 7.53
CA TYR A 112 -4.01 -23.36 7.83
C TYR A 112 -3.36 -22.57 6.69
N SER A 113 -3.56 -23.01 5.45
CA SER A 113 -3.01 -22.33 4.27
C SER A 113 -3.56 -20.91 4.11
N PHE A 114 -4.77 -20.66 4.59
CA PHE A 114 -5.38 -19.33 4.57
C PHE A 114 -5.01 -18.49 5.80
N ALA A 115 -5.09 -19.06 6.99
CA ALA A 115 -4.89 -18.36 8.25
C ALA A 115 -3.47 -17.80 8.41
N LEU A 116 -2.44 -18.57 8.03
CA LEU A 116 -1.05 -18.16 8.18
C LEU A 116 -0.69 -16.90 7.33
N PRO A 117 -0.97 -16.85 6.03
CA PRO A 117 -0.72 -15.64 5.24
C PRO A 117 -1.54 -14.44 5.70
N VAL A 118 -2.81 -14.64 6.08
CA VAL A 118 -3.66 -13.55 6.61
C VAL A 118 -3.07 -12.97 7.90
N ALA A 119 -2.65 -13.83 8.82
CA ALA A 119 -2.00 -13.40 10.06
C ALA A 119 -0.67 -12.68 9.78
N ALA A 120 0.16 -13.22 8.90
CA ALA A 120 1.45 -12.62 8.52
C ALA A 120 1.26 -11.22 7.92
N ILE A 121 0.32 -11.06 6.99
CA ILE A 121 0.01 -9.77 6.38
C ILE A 121 -0.62 -8.82 7.41
N GLY A 122 -1.45 -9.32 8.32
CA GLY A 122 -2.00 -8.54 9.42
C GLY A 122 -0.91 -7.95 10.31
N ILE A 123 0.03 -8.75 10.73
CA ILE A 123 1.19 -8.33 11.52
C ILE A 123 2.03 -7.32 10.73
N HIS A 124 2.33 -7.63 9.47
CA HIS A 124 3.09 -6.73 8.59
C HIS A 124 2.43 -5.34 8.49
N ASN A 125 1.11 -5.29 8.26
CA ASN A 125 0.36 -4.03 8.19
C ASN A 125 0.38 -3.24 9.51
N ILE A 126 0.32 -3.93 10.65
CA ILE A 126 0.42 -3.29 11.97
C ILE A 126 1.81 -2.67 12.16
N LEU A 127 2.86 -3.42 11.84
CA LEU A 127 4.24 -2.96 11.94
C LEU A 127 4.50 -1.79 10.99
N GLN A 128 4.04 -1.87 9.74
CA GLN A 128 4.18 -0.80 8.77
C GLN A 128 3.51 0.49 9.23
N LYS A 129 2.29 0.42 9.74
CA LYS A 129 1.60 1.60 10.31
C LYS A 129 2.33 2.20 11.50
N ARG A 130 2.96 1.38 12.33
CA ARG A 130 3.77 1.88 13.45
C ARG A 130 5.01 2.61 12.94
N ASN A 131 5.70 2.02 11.95
CA ASN A 131 6.88 2.63 11.34
C ASN A 131 6.55 3.95 10.63
N ASP A 132 5.43 4.00 9.91
CA ASP A 132 4.96 5.22 9.23
C ASP A 132 4.68 6.34 10.24
N ARG A 133 4.02 6.02 11.36
CA ARG A 133 3.77 6.99 12.45
C ARG A 133 5.07 7.48 13.07
N PHE A 134 6.00 6.58 13.34
CA PHE A 134 7.32 6.93 13.88
C PHE A 134 8.08 7.84 12.92
N ALA A 135 8.11 7.51 11.63
CA ALA A 135 8.74 8.32 10.61
C ALA A 135 8.11 9.73 10.50
N GLN A 136 6.78 9.83 10.57
CA GLN A 136 6.07 11.12 10.59
C GLN A 136 6.42 11.95 11.83
N THR A 137 6.47 11.32 13.01
CA THR A 137 6.85 12.01 14.26
C THR A 137 8.30 12.51 14.19
N LEU A 138 9.20 11.68 13.69
CA LEU A 138 10.59 12.07 13.53
C LEU A 138 10.74 13.22 12.53
N LEU A 139 10.02 13.17 11.42
CA LEU A 139 10.02 14.24 10.42
C LEU A 139 9.49 15.56 11.01
N SER A 140 8.40 15.51 11.79
CA SER A 140 7.88 16.73 12.45
C SER A 140 8.87 17.33 13.44
N GLN A 141 9.56 16.49 14.23
CA GLN A 141 10.61 16.95 15.14
C GLN A 141 11.79 17.59 14.39
N LEU A 142 12.26 16.99 13.31
CA LEU A 142 13.33 17.55 12.49
C LEU A 142 12.95 18.88 11.84
N LEU A 143 11.68 19.03 11.41
CA LEU A 143 11.21 20.30 10.87
C LEU A 143 11.13 21.40 11.94
N GLU A 144 10.64 21.07 13.13
CA GLU A 144 10.60 21.98 14.29
C GLU A 144 12.01 22.41 14.73
N GLU A 145 12.95 21.45 14.80
CA GLU A 145 14.34 21.72 15.13
C GLU A 145 15.01 22.59 14.06
N ARG A 146 14.77 22.33 12.77
CA ARG A 146 15.23 23.16 11.66
C ARG A 146 14.66 24.58 11.73
N GLU A 147 13.38 24.73 12.05
CA GLU A 147 12.75 26.03 12.22
C GLU A 147 13.36 26.80 13.40
N THR A 148 13.56 26.13 14.52
CA THR A 148 14.22 26.70 15.70
C THR A 148 15.64 27.14 15.38
N LEU A 149 16.43 26.31 14.67
CA LEU A 149 17.78 26.67 14.24
C LEU A 149 17.79 27.83 13.25
N SER A 150 16.81 27.86 12.33
CA SER A 150 16.64 28.99 11.39
C SER A 150 16.29 30.28 12.13
N ASP A 151 15.48 30.21 13.18
CA ASP A 151 15.12 31.34 14.02
C ASP A 151 16.29 31.83 14.91
N LEU A 152 17.16 30.91 15.31
CA LEU A 152 18.39 31.25 16.04
C LEU A 152 19.45 31.84 15.11
N SER A 153 19.43 31.54 13.82
CA SER A 153 20.29 32.15 12.82
C SER A 153 19.85 33.59 12.57
N MET A 154 20.78 34.54 12.68
CA MET A 154 20.49 35.95 12.38
C MET A 154 20.38 36.24 10.86
N MET A 155 20.81 35.31 10.02
CA MET A 155 20.86 35.49 8.56
C MET A 155 19.99 34.46 7.84
N ASP A 156 19.32 34.87 6.79
CA ASP A 156 18.60 34.02 5.87
C ASP A 156 19.62 33.27 4.98
N PRO A 157 19.63 31.93 4.97
CA PRO A 157 20.63 31.15 4.23
C PRO A 157 20.47 31.25 2.70
N LEU A 158 19.33 31.71 2.18
CA LEU A 158 19.08 31.84 0.75
C LEU A 158 19.52 33.21 0.22
N THR A 159 19.24 34.26 0.97
CA THR A 159 19.47 35.64 0.54
C THR A 159 20.74 36.24 1.14
N GLY A 160 21.31 35.67 2.19
CA GLY A 160 22.43 36.22 2.94
C GLY A 160 22.10 37.53 3.68
N LEU A 161 20.83 37.88 3.78
CA LEU A 161 20.36 39.07 4.51
C LEU A 161 19.94 38.68 5.93
N TYR A 162 19.85 39.70 6.81
CA TYR A 162 19.31 39.46 8.14
C TYR A 162 17.86 39.01 8.07
N ASN A 163 17.53 37.92 8.76
CA ASN A 163 16.14 37.52 8.95
C ASN A 163 15.47 38.53 9.93
N ARG A 164 14.15 38.41 10.11
CA ARG A 164 13.35 39.28 10.98
C ARG A 164 13.99 39.45 12.37
N ARG A 165 14.49 38.37 12.95
CA ARG A 165 15.12 38.33 14.29
C ARG A 165 16.49 38.98 14.29
N GLY A 166 17.31 38.73 13.28
CA GLY A 166 18.59 39.38 13.08
C GLY A 166 18.46 40.89 12.89
N LEU A 167 17.43 41.30 12.11
CA LEU A 167 17.11 42.72 11.92
C LEU A 167 16.65 43.39 13.21
N GLN A 168 15.78 42.74 13.96
CA GLN A 168 15.27 43.23 15.26
C GLN A 168 16.39 43.40 16.28
N SER A 169 17.27 42.40 16.43
CA SER A 169 18.42 42.44 17.33
C SER A 169 19.41 43.56 16.94
N ARG A 170 19.61 43.80 15.63
CA ARG A 170 20.43 44.93 15.16
C ARG A 170 19.78 46.28 15.45
N LEU A 171 18.46 46.42 15.26
CA LEU A 171 17.73 47.66 15.55
C LEU A 171 17.78 47.99 17.06
N GLU A 172 17.64 46.98 17.92
CA GLU A 172 17.72 47.18 19.38
C GLU A 172 19.11 47.62 19.87
N ASN A 173 20.16 47.18 19.14
CA ASN A 173 21.58 47.55 19.45
C ASN A 173 22.07 48.79 18.74
N LEU A 174 21.22 49.48 17.95
CA LEU A 174 21.59 50.76 17.39
C LEU A 174 21.71 51.80 18.51
N PRO A 175 22.80 52.58 18.55
CA PRO A 175 22.92 53.64 19.54
C PRO A 175 21.77 54.62 19.34
N ARG A 176 21.06 54.94 20.41
CA ARG A 176 20.07 56.03 20.43
C ARG A 176 20.80 57.32 20.15
N VAL A 177 20.78 57.75 18.89
CA VAL A 177 21.38 59.03 18.49
C VAL A 177 20.33 60.08 18.78
N ASP A 178 20.64 60.93 19.78
CA ASP A 178 19.73 62.00 20.26
C ASP A 178 19.74 63.25 19.35
N ASN A 179 20.37 63.16 18.16
CA ASN A 179 20.69 64.30 17.31
C ASN A 179 19.91 64.32 15.97
N GLY A 180 18.70 63.84 15.90
CA GLY A 180 17.86 64.07 14.74
C GLY A 180 18.29 63.37 13.44
N GLU A 181 19.22 62.42 13.52
CA GLU A 181 19.59 61.59 12.37
C GLU A 181 18.54 60.49 12.13
N HIS A 182 18.06 60.38 10.91
CA HIS A 182 17.10 59.35 10.51
C HIS A 182 17.82 58.20 9.86
N PHE A 183 17.59 56.98 10.38
CA PHE A 183 18.02 55.74 9.71
C PHE A 183 17.03 55.32 8.64
N VAL A 184 17.52 55.05 7.44
CA VAL A 184 16.74 54.52 6.34
C VAL A 184 17.05 53.03 6.23
N LEU A 185 16.04 52.19 6.37
CA LEU A 185 16.08 50.77 6.04
C LEU A 185 15.89 50.61 4.53
N LEU A 186 16.94 50.16 3.85
CA LEU A 186 16.93 49.79 2.45
C LEU A 186 16.77 48.27 2.31
#